data_d4c2a131fffb401b0e867a99304481d8
#
_entry.id   d4c2a131fffb401b0e867a99304481d8
#
_cell.length_a   1.000
_cell.length_b   1.000
_cell.length_c   1.000
_cell.angle_alpha   90.00
_cell.angle_beta   90.00
_cell.angle_gamma   90.00
#
_symmetry.space_group_name_H-M   'P 1'
#
loop_
_entity.id
_entity.type
_entity.pdbx_description
1 polymer ?
#
loop_
_entity_poly.entity_id
_entity_poly.type
_entity_poly.pdbx_seq_one_letter_code
_entity_poly.pdbx_strand_id
1 'polypeptide(L)'
;MRIVVTGTDTGVGKTYVSAALCDERTTYVKAAQTGDDDDAATVRELSGATTHTLAHYPEPLSPERSAARAGVACITPREIADFVERLDGRVIIEGAGGLLVNFGAGTIADVAQLLGAPLIVVARAGLGTLNHTALTVEAIRHRGLECLGIVIGSWPADPDLAALCNLDDLQSIAPVLGKLPEGQAPKLEIPA
;
A
#
# COMPACT_ATOMS: atom_id res chain seq x y z
N MET A 1 -15.76 -5.55 -2.64
CA MET A 1 -14.79 -4.66 -3.34
C MET A 1 -13.40 -4.90 -2.77
N ARG A 2 -12.39 -5.14 -3.60
CA ARG A 2 -10.99 -5.37 -3.18
C ARG A 2 -10.11 -4.27 -3.75
N ILE A 3 -9.20 -3.73 -2.95
CA ILE A 3 -8.26 -2.67 -3.37
C ILE A 3 -6.90 -2.99 -2.80
N VAL A 4 -5.87 -2.88 -3.65
CA VAL A 4 -4.48 -3.07 -3.24
C VAL A 4 -3.83 -1.71 -3.00
N VAL A 5 -3.23 -1.53 -1.82
CA VAL A 5 -2.43 -0.35 -1.47
C VAL A 5 -0.96 -0.71 -1.63
N THR A 6 -0.29 -0.03 -2.55
CA THR A 6 1.16 -0.12 -2.75
C THR A 6 1.82 1.24 -2.50
N GLY A 7 3.12 1.26 -2.39
CA GLY A 7 3.88 2.51 -2.25
C GLY A 7 4.89 2.69 -3.35
N THR A 8 5.38 3.91 -3.51
CA THR A 8 6.56 4.20 -4.32
C THR A 8 7.85 3.74 -3.60
N ASP A 9 7.76 3.52 -2.27
CA ASP A 9 8.89 3.09 -1.42
C ASP A 9 8.39 2.62 -0.05
N THR A 10 9.32 2.23 0.84
CA THR A 10 9.10 2.02 2.28
C THR A 10 8.96 3.38 2.99
N GLY A 11 8.16 3.45 4.06
CA GLY A 11 8.01 4.68 4.86
C GLY A 11 7.26 5.82 4.17
N VAL A 12 6.48 5.55 3.11
CA VAL A 12 5.69 6.58 2.40
C VAL A 12 4.30 6.82 3.01
N GLY A 13 3.95 6.11 4.10
CA GLY A 13 2.67 6.28 4.79
C GLY A 13 1.56 5.32 4.34
N LYS A 14 1.90 4.14 3.77
CA LYS A 14 0.89 3.14 3.34
C LYS A 14 -0.11 2.80 4.44
N THR A 15 0.36 2.54 5.64
CA THR A 15 -0.45 2.14 6.79
C THR A 15 -1.50 3.18 7.15
N TYR A 16 -1.12 4.47 7.14
CA TYR A 16 -2.06 5.58 7.37
C TYR A 16 -3.07 5.74 6.24
N VAL A 17 -2.63 5.56 4.98
CA VAL A 17 -3.54 5.56 3.83
C VAL A 17 -4.50 4.38 3.91
N SER A 18 -4.03 3.19 4.25
CA SER A 18 -4.87 2.01 4.46
C SER A 18 -5.91 2.25 5.56
N ALA A 19 -5.50 2.84 6.69
CA ALA A 19 -6.42 3.21 7.77
C ALA A 19 -7.46 4.24 7.33
N ALA A 20 -7.05 5.26 6.56
CA ALA A 20 -7.96 6.28 6.02
C ALA A 20 -9.00 5.71 5.03
N LEU A 21 -8.68 4.58 4.38
CA LEU A 21 -9.58 3.86 3.48
C LEU A 21 -10.50 2.86 4.19
N CYS A 22 -10.22 2.55 5.45
CA CYS A 22 -10.95 1.57 6.25
C CYS A 22 -12.00 2.22 7.16
N ASP A 23 -12.96 1.40 7.58
CA ASP A 23 -13.93 1.63 8.64
C ASP A 23 -14.29 0.29 9.31
N GLU A 24 -15.19 0.30 10.28
CA GLU A 24 -15.63 -0.90 11.03
C GLU A 24 -16.22 -2.02 10.15
N ARG A 25 -16.61 -1.72 8.90
CA ARG A 25 -17.16 -2.69 7.93
C ARG A 25 -16.11 -3.19 6.95
N THR A 26 -14.88 -2.72 7.07
CA THR A 26 -13.77 -3.05 6.17
C THR A 26 -12.90 -4.12 6.80
N THR A 27 -12.41 -5.04 5.98
CA THR A 27 -11.33 -5.95 6.37
C THR A 27 -10.02 -5.44 5.79
N TYR A 28 -9.03 -5.25 6.65
CA TYR A 28 -7.65 -4.93 6.25
C TYR A 28 -6.78 -6.19 6.28
N VAL A 29 -5.97 -6.35 5.25
CA VAL A 29 -5.02 -7.46 5.12
C VAL A 29 -3.63 -6.92 4.86
N LYS A 30 -2.71 -7.11 5.82
CA LYS A 30 -1.28 -6.93 5.61
C LYS A 30 -0.72 -8.19 4.98
N ALA A 31 -0.21 -8.11 3.76
CA ALA A 31 0.34 -9.26 3.03
C ALA A 31 1.52 -9.89 3.76
N ALA A 32 2.48 -9.07 4.20
CA ALA A 32 3.54 -9.47 5.10
C ALA A 32 4.02 -8.28 5.94
N GLN A 33 4.29 -8.52 7.21
CA GLN A 33 4.97 -7.61 8.12
C GLN A 33 6.43 -8.03 8.26
N THR A 34 7.34 -7.07 8.31
CA THR A 34 8.76 -7.31 8.57
C THR A 34 9.26 -6.34 9.65
N GLY A 35 10.15 -6.82 10.52
CA GLY A 35 10.61 -6.06 11.69
C GLY A 35 9.59 -6.03 12.81
N ASP A 36 9.75 -5.08 13.74
CA ASP A 36 9.00 -5.00 14.98
C ASP A 36 7.70 -4.17 14.87
N ASP A 37 7.45 -3.50 13.74
CA ASP A 37 6.24 -2.72 13.53
C ASP A 37 4.99 -3.63 13.44
N ASP A 38 3.82 -3.08 13.79
CA ASP A 38 2.52 -3.73 13.64
C ASP A 38 1.54 -2.81 12.91
N ASP A 39 1.61 -2.84 11.57
CA ASP A 39 0.72 -2.06 10.71
C ASP A 39 -0.75 -2.45 10.93
N ALA A 40 -1.04 -3.72 11.18
CA ALA A 40 -2.40 -4.20 11.41
C ALA A 40 -2.99 -3.65 12.71
N ALA A 41 -2.20 -3.57 13.77
CA ALA A 41 -2.62 -2.93 15.03
C ALA A 41 -2.89 -1.44 14.82
N THR A 42 -2.01 -0.73 14.10
CA THR A 42 -2.18 0.69 13.77
C THR A 42 -3.46 0.93 12.97
N VAL A 43 -3.72 0.14 11.93
CA VAL A 43 -4.95 0.28 11.13
C VAL A 43 -6.20 0.01 11.98
N ARG A 44 -6.19 -1.03 12.80
CA ARG A 44 -7.31 -1.35 13.70
C ARG A 44 -7.60 -0.22 14.68
N GLU A 45 -6.56 0.35 15.28
CA GLU A 45 -6.69 1.46 16.24
C GLU A 45 -7.30 2.71 15.58
N LEU A 46 -6.83 3.06 14.38
CA LEU A 46 -7.24 4.28 13.68
C LEU A 46 -8.60 4.17 12.99
N SER A 47 -9.03 2.97 12.57
CA SER A 47 -10.22 2.81 11.73
C SER A 47 -11.33 1.93 12.31
N GLY A 48 -11.03 1.12 13.33
CA GLY A 48 -11.95 0.09 13.86
C GLY A 48 -12.11 -1.13 12.94
N ALA A 49 -11.35 -1.24 11.84
CA ALA A 49 -11.44 -2.33 10.89
C ALA A 49 -11.06 -3.67 11.48
N THR A 50 -11.60 -4.75 10.92
CA THR A 50 -11.07 -6.10 11.15
C THR A 50 -9.74 -6.24 10.43
N THR A 51 -8.69 -6.71 11.12
CA THR A 51 -7.34 -6.73 10.56
C THR A 51 -6.70 -8.11 10.59
N HIS A 52 -5.92 -8.43 9.54
CA HIS A 52 -5.14 -9.66 9.42
C HIS A 52 -3.71 -9.34 8.96
N THR A 53 -2.73 -10.03 9.54
CA THR A 53 -1.35 -10.09 9.05
C THR A 53 -1.08 -11.52 8.61
N LEU A 54 -0.81 -11.74 7.32
CA LEU A 54 -0.74 -13.11 6.78
C LEU A 54 0.62 -13.78 7.03
N ALA A 55 1.68 -12.98 7.08
CA ALA A 55 3.01 -13.46 7.44
C ALA A 55 3.76 -12.38 8.24
N HIS A 56 4.59 -12.80 9.18
CA HIS A 56 5.47 -11.93 9.94
C HIS A 56 6.89 -12.49 9.92
N TYR A 57 7.86 -11.65 9.54
CA TYR A 57 9.27 -11.99 9.47
C TYR A 57 10.08 -11.04 10.38
N PRO A 58 11.06 -11.56 11.17
CA PRO A 58 11.62 -10.79 12.28
C PRO A 58 12.51 -9.62 11.87
N GLU A 59 13.18 -9.69 10.73
CA GLU A 59 14.13 -8.65 10.33
C GLU A 59 13.50 -7.57 9.45
N PRO A 60 13.86 -6.26 9.61
CA PRO A 60 13.31 -5.16 8.84
C PRO A 60 13.92 -5.11 7.42
N LEU A 61 13.66 -6.14 6.63
CA LEU A 61 14.11 -6.34 5.25
C LEU A 61 12.91 -6.54 4.33
N SER A 62 13.18 -6.78 3.03
CA SER A 62 12.09 -7.25 2.15
C SER A 62 11.56 -8.61 2.64
N PRO A 63 10.26 -8.91 2.43
CA PRO A 63 9.64 -10.14 2.93
C PRO A 63 10.43 -11.39 2.54
N GLU A 64 10.81 -11.53 1.26
CA GLU A 64 11.59 -12.67 0.78
C GLU A 64 12.95 -12.79 1.47
N ARG A 65 13.66 -11.66 1.65
CA ARG A 65 14.97 -11.68 2.29
C ARG A 65 14.87 -12.01 3.78
N SER A 66 13.89 -11.42 4.50
CA SER A 66 13.69 -11.70 5.92
C SER A 66 13.28 -13.16 6.16
N ALA A 67 12.35 -13.69 5.34
CA ALA A 67 11.95 -15.09 5.39
C ALA A 67 13.16 -16.05 5.16
N ALA A 68 13.96 -15.78 4.12
CA ALA A 68 15.14 -16.59 3.82
C ALA A 68 16.17 -16.59 4.96
N ARG A 69 16.39 -15.45 5.63
CA ARG A 69 17.28 -15.35 6.77
C ARG A 69 16.73 -16.04 8.01
N ALA A 70 15.42 -16.02 8.18
CA ALA A 70 14.72 -16.76 9.24
C ALA A 70 14.63 -18.28 8.97
N GLY A 71 15.02 -18.75 7.79
CA GLY A 71 14.95 -20.16 7.40
C GLY A 71 13.52 -20.66 7.18
N VAL A 72 12.58 -19.78 6.83
CA VAL A 72 11.18 -20.12 6.57
C VAL A 72 10.79 -19.77 5.13
N ALA A 73 9.69 -20.37 4.64
CA ALA A 73 9.14 -20.02 3.34
C ALA A 73 8.55 -18.60 3.38
N CYS A 74 8.74 -17.85 2.29
CA CYS A 74 8.06 -16.58 2.11
C CYS A 74 6.65 -16.84 1.59
N ILE A 75 5.67 -16.11 2.12
CA ILE A 75 4.30 -16.11 1.62
C ILE A 75 4.28 -15.71 0.14
N THR A 76 3.47 -16.37 -0.65
CA THR A 76 3.35 -16.15 -2.10
C THR A 76 2.15 -15.29 -2.45
N PRO A 77 2.14 -14.62 -3.62
CA PRO A 77 0.96 -13.89 -4.11
C PRO A 77 -0.30 -14.76 -4.19
N ARG A 78 -0.14 -16.04 -4.52
CA ARG A 78 -1.27 -16.99 -4.60
C ARG A 78 -1.89 -17.24 -3.23
N GLU A 79 -1.08 -17.50 -2.21
CA GLU A 79 -1.57 -17.69 -0.84
C GLU A 79 -2.28 -16.45 -0.30
N ILE A 80 -1.75 -15.25 -0.62
CA ILE A 80 -2.40 -13.97 -0.26
C ILE A 80 -3.76 -13.85 -0.96
N ALA A 81 -3.81 -14.10 -2.27
CA ALA A 81 -5.05 -14.02 -3.05
C ALA A 81 -6.08 -15.03 -2.56
N ASP A 82 -5.70 -16.30 -2.33
CA ASP A 82 -6.59 -17.36 -1.82
C ASP A 82 -7.18 -17.02 -0.44
N PHE A 83 -6.42 -16.31 0.42
CA PHE A 83 -6.94 -15.84 1.69
C PHE A 83 -7.98 -14.73 1.46
N VAL A 84 -7.65 -13.73 0.64
CA VAL A 84 -8.51 -12.57 0.37
C VAL A 84 -9.81 -12.97 -0.35
N GLU A 85 -9.77 -13.98 -1.22
CA GLU A 85 -10.97 -14.48 -1.92
C GLU A 85 -12.05 -15.02 -0.99
N ARG A 86 -11.66 -15.52 0.19
CA ARG A 86 -12.59 -16.03 1.22
C ARG A 86 -13.23 -14.94 2.08
N LEU A 87 -12.77 -13.68 1.93
CA LEU A 87 -13.30 -12.55 2.69
C LEU A 87 -14.46 -11.88 1.95
N ASP A 88 -15.51 -11.57 2.68
CA ASP A 88 -16.65 -10.82 2.16
C ASP A 88 -16.48 -9.30 2.33
N GLY A 89 -17.30 -8.54 1.59
CA GLY A 89 -17.38 -7.09 1.74
C GLY A 89 -16.22 -6.32 1.11
N ARG A 90 -15.82 -5.24 1.78
CA ARG A 90 -14.70 -4.38 1.36
C ARG A 90 -13.41 -4.86 1.99
N VAL A 91 -12.39 -5.10 1.17
CA VAL A 91 -11.08 -5.55 1.63
C VAL A 91 -9.99 -4.61 1.11
N ILE A 92 -9.17 -4.10 2.01
CA ILE A 92 -7.97 -3.31 1.71
C ILE A 92 -6.76 -4.20 1.94
N ILE A 93 -5.95 -4.39 0.89
CA ILE A 93 -4.77 -5.26 0.93
C ILE A 93 -3.53 -4.38 0.85
N GLU A 94 -2.69 -4.42 1.86
CA GLU A 94 -1.45 -3.64 1.89
C GLU A 94 -0.22 -4.51 1.61
N GLY A 95 0.60 -4.07 0.63
CA GLY A 95 1.90 -4.65 0.35
C GLY A 95 2.98 -4.21 1.35
N ALA A 96 4.19 -4.71 1.17
CA ALA A 96 5.40 -4.27 1.86
C ALA A 96 6.31 -3.52 0.89
N GLY A 97 6.77 -2.32 1.27
CA GLY A 97 7.61 -1.50 0.39
C GLY A 97 6.89 -1.03 -0.87
N GLY A 98 7.55 -1.16 -2.01
CA GLY A 98 7.03 -0.75 -3.32
C GLY A 98 6.32 -1.88 -4.09
N LEU A 99 5.80 -1.51 -5.28
CA LEU A 99 5.00 -2.40 -6.15
C LEU A 99 5.69 -3.73 -6.49
N LEU A 100 6.99 -3.71 -6.72
CA LEU A 100 7.77 -4.86 -7.21
C LEU A 100 8.63 -5.51 -6.13
N VAL A 101 8.34 -5.28 -4.86
CA VAL A 101 8.99 -6.00 -3.75
C VAL A 101 8.53 -7.45 -3.76
N ASN A 102 9.50 -8.39 -3.68
CA ASN A 102 9.24 -9.81 -3.79
C ASN A 102 8.55 -10.40 -2.56
N PHE A 103 7.54 -11.21 -2.86
CA PHE A 103 6.86 -12.14 -1.96
C PHE A 103 7.08 -13.56 -2.50
N GLY A 104 8.22 -14.15 -2.20
CA GLY A 104 8.59 -15.45 -2.76
C GLY A 104 8.58 -15.46 -4.30
N ALA A 105 7.55 -16.02 -4.90
CA ALA A 105 7.47 -16.21 -6.36
C ALA A 105 6.77 -15.06 -7.12
N GLY A 106 6.67 -13.86 -6.53
CA GLY A 106 6.04 -12.72 -7.21
C GLY A 106 5.98 -11.47 -6.31
N THR A 107 5.07 -10.56 -6.61
CA THR A 107 4.97 -9.23 -6.03
C THR A 107 3.54 -8.90 -5.63
N ILE A 108 3.31 -7.74 -4.99
CA ILE A 108 1.95 -7.29 -4.69
C ILE A 108 1.16 -6.96 -5.99
N ALA A 109 1.85 -6.64 -7.09
CA ALA A 109 1.20 -6.49 -8.39
C ALA A 109 0.58 -7.80 -8.88
N ASP A 110 1.22 -8.95 -8.61
CA ASP A 110 0.68 -10.26 -8.96
C ASP A 110 -0.54 -10.62 -8.10
N VAL A 111 -0.58 -10.19 -6.83
CA VAL A 111 -1.78 -10.29 -5.99
C VAL A 111 -2.93 -9.48 -6.59
N ALA A 112 -2.67 -8.23 -7.00
CA ALA A 112 -3.67 -7.38 -7.66
C ALA A 112 -4.21 -8.05 -8.94
N GLN A 113 -3.33 -8.65 -9.75
CA GLN A 113 -3.71 -9.36 -10.97
C GLN A 113 -4.56 -10.59 -10.70
N LEU A 114 -4.18 -11.42 -9.73
CA LEU A 114 -4.94 -12.61 -9.34
C LEU A 114 -6.36 -12.28 -8.85
N LEU A 115 -6.50 -11.16 -8.13
CA LEU A 115 -7.77 -10.69 -7.57
C LEU A 115 -8.61 -9.84 -8.54
N GLY A 116 -8.05 -9.42 -9.67
CA GLY A 116 -8.67 -8.39 -10.52
C GLY A 116 -8.90 -7.08 -9.75
N ALA A 117 -8.03 -6.76 -8.79
CA ALA A 117 -8.19 -5.64 -7.88
C ALA A 117 -7.42 -4.41 -8.38
N PRO A 118 -8.04 -3.21 -8.38
CA PRO A 118 -7.33 -1.98 -8.68
C PRO A 118 -6.36 -1.59 -7.56
N LEU A 119 -5.41 -0.72 -7.91
CA LEU A 119 -4.37 -0.26 -6.99
C LEU A 119 -4.49 1.22 -6.65
N ILE A 120 -4.11 1.55 -5.41
CA ILE A 120 -3.80 2.91 -4.97
C ILE A 120 -2.29 2.99 -4.73
N VAL A 121 -1.67 4.04 -5.27
CA VAL A 121 -0.23 4.30 -5.11
C VAL A 121 -0.03 5.35 -4.03
N VAL A 122 0.71 4.99 -2.98
CA VAL A 122 1.10 5.93 -1.93
C VAL A 122 2.46 6.53 -2.25
N ALA A 123 2.50 7.86 -2.35
CA ALA A 123 3.68 8.63 -2.72
C ALA A 123 4.14 9.55 -1.59
N ARG A 124 5.40 10.02 -1.67
CA ARG A 124 5.94 11.07 -0.80
C ARG A 124 5.52 12.45 -1.31
N ALA A 125 5.61 13.47 -0.46
CA ALA A 125 5.42 14.87 -0.86
C ALA A 125 6.67 15.45 -1.55
N GLY A 126 7.87 15.14 -1.04
CA GLY A 126 9.11 15.84 -1.35
C GLY A 126 9.74 15.53 -2.71
N LEU A 127 10.89 16.16 -2.97
CA LEU A 127 11.64 16.04 -4.22
C LEU A 127 11.96 14.57 -4.57
N GLY A 128 11.84 14.24 -5.87
CA GLY A 128 12.03 12.90 -6.42
C GLY A 128 10.75 12.07 -6.51
N THR A 129 9.65 12.50 -5.88
CA THR A 129 8.38 11.75 -5.89
C THR A 129 7.82 11.56 -7.29
N LEU A 130 7.93 12.56 -8.17
CA LEU A 130 7.41 12.49 -9.54
C LEU A 130 8.00 11.31 -10.31
N ASN A 131 9.32 11.15 -10.28
CA ASN A 131 9.99 10.03 -10.93
C ASN A 131 9.54 8.67 -10.37
N HIS A 132 9.55 8.50 -9.03
CA HIS A 132 9.18 7.23 -8.40
C HIS A 132 7.71 6.89 -8.64
N THR A 133 6.84 7.90 -8.61
CA THR A 133 5.42 7.72 -8.85
C THR A 133 5.14 7.37 -10.32
N ALA A 134 5.78 8.08 -11.26
CA ALA A 134 5.65 7.78 -12.69
C ALA A 134 6.09 6.36 -13.00
N LEU A 135 7.27 5.92 -12.52
CA LEU A 135 7.76 4.55 -12.70
C LEU A 135 6.79 3.50 -12.11
N THR A 136 6.23 3.78 -10.93
CA THR A 136 5.27 2.86 -10.29
C THR A 136 3.97 2.76 -11.08
N VAL A 137 3.39 3.89 -11.50
CA VAL A 137 2.14 3.93 -12.28
C VAL A 137 2.36 3.32 -13.67
N GLU A 138 3.50 3.59 -14.32
CA GLU A 138 3.88 2.98 -15.58
C GLU A 138 3.96 1.45 -15.45
N ALA A 139 4.60 0.94 -14.40
CA ALA A 139 4.69 -0.50 -14.14
C ALA A 139 3.32 -1.15 -13.89
N ILE A 140 2.38 -0.45 -13.24
CA ILE A 140 0.99 -0.90 -13.06
C ILE A 140 0.30 -1.00 -14.43
N ARG A 141 0.37 0.07 -15.24
CA ARG A 141 -0.27 0.13 -16.55
C ARG A 141 0.28 -0.91 -17.54
N HIS A 142 1.59 -1.12 -17.56
CA HIS A 142 2.23 -2.15 -18.42
C HIS A 142 1.81 -3.58 -18.07
N ARG A 143 1.34 -3.82 -16.85
CA ARG A 143 0.76 -5.10 -16.44
C ARG A 143 -0.73 -5.23 -16.74
N GLY A 144 -1.33 -4.22 -17.37
CA GLY A 144 -2.77 -4.16 -17.61
C GLY A 144 -3.60 -4.00 -16.33
N LEU A 145 -2.98 -3.51 -15.25
CA LEU A 145 -3.64 -3.27 -13.98
C LEU A 145 -4.21 -1.85 -13.91
N GLU A 146 -5.29 -1.68 -13.15
CA GLU A 146 -5.93 -0.39 -12.92
C GLU A 146 -5.24 0.34 -11.77
N CYS A 147 -4.87 1.61 -11.98
CA CYS A 147 -4.45 2.54 -10.94
C CYS A 147 -5.61 3.52 -10.69
N LEU A 148 -6.27 3.41 -9.53
CA LEU A 148 -7.33 4.34 -9.13
C LEU A 148 -6.80 5.76 -8.93
N GLY A 149 -5.56 5.87 -8.45
CA GLY A 149 -4.92 7.16 -8.25
C GLY A 149 -3.80 7.11 -7.22
N ILE A 150 -3.34 8.30 -6.86
CA ILE A 150 -2.22 8.56 -5.98
C ILE A 150 -2.74 9.16 -4.68
N VAL A 151 -2.20 8.73 -3.55
CA VAL A 151 -2.38 9.41 -2.26
C VAL A 151 -1.01 9.81 -1.72
N ILE A 152 -0.85 11.06 -1.30
CA ILE A 152 0.35 11.48 -0.58
C ILE A 152 0.16 11.03 0.89
N GLY A 153 0.94 10.03 1.31
CA GLY A 153 0.72 9.33 2.59
C GLY A 153 1.21 10.09 3.83
N SER A 154 2.05 11.12 3.64
CA SER A 154 2.51 12.00 4.71
C SER A 154 2.76 13.39 4.14
N TRP A 155 1.87 14.33 4.45
CA TRP A 155 1.97 15.72 4.06
C TRP A 155 2.52 16.53 5.23
N PRO A 156 3.68 17.21 5.09
CA PRO A 156 4.27 17.97 6.18
C PRO A 156 3.42 19.18 6.56
N ALA A 157 3.46 19.57 7.83
CA ALA A 157 2.75 20.77 8.33
C ALA A 157 3.27 22.06 7.67
N ASP A 158 4.57 22.12 7.34
CA ASP A 158 5.21 23.21 6.62
C ASP A 158 5.83 22.64 5.30
N PRO A 159 5.03 22.58 4.22
CA PRO A 159 5.47 22.02 2.97
C PRO A 159 6.48 22.93 2.27
N ASP A 160 7.59 22.35 1.83
CA ASP A 160 8.58 23.04 1.04
C ASP A 160 8.09 23.31 -0.41
N LEU A 161 8.88 24.08 -1.16
CA LEU A 161 8.55 24.38 -2.57
C LEU A 161 8.37 23.12 -3.41
N ALA A 162 9.18 22.07 -3.18
CA ALA A 162 9.08 20.84 -3.94
C ALA A 162 7.75 20.12 -3.65
N ALA A 163 7.33 20.04 -2.39
CA ALA A 163 6.06 19.43 -2.03
C ALA A 163 4.87 20.16 -2.65
N LEU A 164 4.89 21.50 -2.63
CA LEU A 164 3.82 22.32 -3.23
C LEU A 164 3.71 22.11 -4.73
N CYS A 165 4.82 22.17 -5.48
CA CYS A 165 4.84 21.96 -6.92
C CYS A 165 4.46 20.50 -7.28
N ASN A 166 5.00 19.52 -6.56
CA ASN A 166 4.73 18.11 -6.81
C ASN A 166 3.24 17.77 -6.68
N LEU A 167 2.49 18.44 -5.79
CA LEU A 167 1.06 18.19 -5.61
C LEU A 167 0.29 18.43 -6.92
N ASP A 168 0.65 19.48 -7.65
CA ASP A 168 0.03 19.80 -8.94
C ASP A 168 0.56 18.86 -10.05
N ASP A 169 1.88 18.62 -10.08
CA ASP A 169 2.51 17.82 -11.12
C ASP A 169 2.10 16.32 -11.07
N LEU A 170 1.85 15.77 -9.89
CA LEU A 170 1.36 14.39 -9.72
C LEU A 170 0.03 14.13 -10.46
N GLN A 171 -0.82 15.14 -10.60
CA GLN A 171 -2.08 15.03 -11.35
C GLN A 171 -1.86 14.63 -12.82
N SER A 172 -0.71 14.97 -13.39
CA SER A 172 -0.36 14.59 -14.76
C SER A 172 -0.03 13.10 -14.92
N ILE A 173 0.31 12.41 -13.82
CA ILE A 173 0.68 10.99 -13.79
C ILE A 173 -0.56 10.12 -13.59
N ALA A 174 -1.36 10.43 -12.56
CA ALA A 174 -2.63 9.78 -12.25
C ALA A 174 -3.45 10.69 -11.31
N PRO A 175 -4.78 10.49 -11.16
CA PRO A 175 -5.59 11.27 -10.24
C PRO A 175 -5.00 11.29 -8.82
N VAL A 176 -4.84 12.48 -8.24
CA VAL A 176 -4.49 12.61 -6.82
C VAL A 176 -5.76 12.56 -6.00
N LEU A 177 -5.95 11.45 -5.28
CA LEU A 177 -7.15 11.16 -4.48
C LEU A 177 -7.13 11.91 -3.14
N GLY A 178 -5.96 12.32 -2.68
CA GLY A 178 -5.82 13.08 -1.45
C GLY A 178 -4.39 13.14 -0.93
N LYS A 179 -4.24 13.84 0.19
CA LYS A 179 -3.01 13.92 0.98
C LYS A 179 -3.36 13.81 2.46
N LEU A 180 -2.63 13.00 3.20
CA LEU A 180 -2.84 12.83 4.63
C LEU A 180 -1.86 13.70 5.40
N PRO A 181 -2.29 14.44 6.43
CA PRO A 181 -1.37 15.11 7.35
C PRO A 181 -0.43 14.06 7.99
N GLU A 182 0.79 14.45 8.27
CA GLU A 182 1.78 13.58 8.91
C GLU A 182 1.23 12.98 10.21
N GLY A 183 1.34 11.64 10.35
CA GLY A 183 0.88 10.91 11.53
C GLY A 183 -0.65 10.86 11.72
N GLN A 184 -1.45 11.20 10.71
CA GLN A 184 -2.92 11.19 10.80
C GLN A 184 -3.54 10.38 9.64
N ALA A 185 -4.72 9.83 9.89
CA ALA A 185 -5.49 9.07 8.90
C ALA A 185 -6.95 9.57 8.82
N PRO A 186 -7.18 10.82 8.41
CA PRO A 186 -8.54 11.29 8.16
C PRO A 186 -9.19 10.43 7.06
N LYS A 187 -10.51 10.19 7.18
CA LYS A 187 -11.24 9.35 6.23
C LYS A 187 -11.02 9.82 4.79
N LEU A 188 -10.66 8.88 3.92
CA LEU A 188 -10.45 9.11 2.50
C LEU A 188 -11.56 8.42 1.70
N GLU A 189 -12.25 9.19 0.87
CA GLU A 189 -13.25 8.66 -0.04
C GLU A 189 -12.60 8.35 -1.39
N ILE A 190 -12.92 7.18 -1.93
CA ILE A 190 -12.49 6.78 -3.26
C ILE A 190 -13.70 6.93 -4.20
N PRO A 191 -13.52 7.50 -5.39
CA PRO A 191 -14.57 7.49 -6.41
C PRO A 191 -15.07 6.07 -6.68
N ALA A 192 -16.39 5.93 -6.80
CA ALA A 192 -17.05 4.66 -7.09
C ALA A 192 -16.75 4.16 -8.49
#